data_2261e9bfcbc8c28ed2701b8a565ece14
#
_entry.id   2261e9bfcbc8c28ed2701b8a565ece14
#
_cell.length_a   1.000
_cell.length_b   1.000
_cell.length_c   1.000
_cell.angle_alpha   90.00
_cell.angle_beta   90.00
_cell.angle_gamma   90.00
#
_symmetry.space_group_name_H-M   'P 1'
#
loop_
_entity.id
_entity.type
_entity.pdbx_description
1 polymer ?
#
loop_
_entity_poly.entity_id
_entity_poly.type
_entity_poly.pdbx_seq_one_letter_code
_entity_poly.pdbx_strand_id
1 'polypeptide(L)'
;VFPFYEASRNKIVTLTFLLEHKKGVLSSVLNAISNDSGSVMTINQGIPLQGVAHVTVSIETVNLTVDLEALLDKLRMVDGVKRLDVLGQA
;
A
#
# COMPACT_ATOMS: atom_id res chain seq x y z
N VAL A 1 21.54 21.99 -0.37
CA VAL A 1 21.89 20.92 0.53
C VAL A 1 20.67 20.27 1.09
N PHE A 2 19.74 21.02 1.50
CA PHE A 2 18.58 20.45 2.01
C PHE A 2 17.68 19.81 1.04
N PRO A 3 17.54 20.23 -0.21
CA PRO A 3 16.53 19.70 -1.10
C PRO A 3 16.64 18.20 -1.27
N PHE A 4 17.83 17.69 -1.48
CA PHE A 4 17.93 16.27 -1.69
C PHE A 4 17.69 15.50 -0.41
N TYR A 5 18.08 16.10 0.69
CA TYR A 5 17.90 15.47 1.95
C TYR A 5 16.41 15.33 2.26
N GLU A 6 15.63 16.35 1.98
CA GLU A 6 14.23 16.26 2.23
C GLU A 6 13.54 15.30 1.29
N ALA A 7 13.96 15.26 0.06
CA ALA A 7 13.40 14.32 -0.87
C ALA A 7 13.62 12.89 -0.41
N SER A 8 14.78 12.60 0.17
CA SER A 8 15.03 11.26 0.61
C SER A 8 14.21 10.91 1.85
N ARG A 9 13.79 11.89 2.64
CA ARG A 9 12.97 11.62 3.80
C ARG A 9 11.51 11.44 3.47
N ASN A 10 11.06 12.01 2.37
CA ASN A 10 9.65 11.99 2.04
C ASN A 10 9.36 10.95 0.98
N LYS A 11 9.63 9.71 1.31
CA LYS A 11 9.36 8.63 0.39
C LYS A 11 7.95 8.14 0.59
N ILE A 12 7.09 8.53 -0.33
CA ILE A 12 5.68 8.14 -0.28
C ILE A 12 5.37 7.39 -1.56
N VAL A 13 4.76 6.25 -1.41
CA VAL A 13 4.34 5.42 -2.53
C VAL A 13 2.83 5.28 -2.49
N THR A 14 2.19 5.49 -3.63
CA THR A 14 0.75 5.33 -3.75
C THR A 14 0.47 4.02 -4.47
N LEU A 15 -0.30 3.17 -3.83
CA LEU A 15 -0.63 1.85 -4.35
C LEU A 15 -2.13 1.77 -4.63
N THR A 16 -2.46 1.10 -5.72
CA THR A 16 -3.85 0.82 -6.05
C THR A 16 -4.08 -0.67 -5.94
N PHE A 17 -5.09 -1.03 -5.17
CA PHE A 17 -5.46 -2.43 -4.96
C PHE A 17 -6.80 -2.72 -5.58
N LEU A 18 -6.92 -3.90 -6.13
CA LEU A 18 -8.19 -4.46 -6.51
C LEU A 18 -8.43 -5.61 -5.54
N LEU A 19 -9.32 -5.42 -4.58
CA LEU A 19 -9.54 -6.39 -3.51
C LEU A 19 -10.90 -7.02 -3.64
N GLU A 20 -11.00 -8.27 -3.22
CA GLU A 20 -12.31 -8.88 -3.07
C GLU A 20 -13.07 -8.15 -1.97
N HIS A 21 -14.36 -7.90 -2.20
CA HIS A 21 -15.17 -7.22 -1.20
C HIS A 21 -15.61 -8.22 -0.15
N LYS A 22 -14.68 -8.56 0.72
CA LYS A 22 -14.89 -9.48 1.83
C LYS A 22 -14.41 -8.86 3.11
N LYS A 23 -15.03 -9.30 4.19
CA LYS A 23 -14.65 -8.79 5.50
C LYS A 23 -13.20 -9.19 5.80
N GLY A 24 -12.41 -8.25 6.26
CA GLY A 24 -11.07 -8.52 6.72
C GLY A 24 -9.97 -8.43 5.67
N VAL A 25 -10.31 -8.34 4.38
CA VAL A 25 -9.27 -8.27 3.36
C VAL A 25 -8.46 -6.99 3.49
N LEU A 26 -9.12 -5.85 3.62
CA LEU A 26 -8.42 -4.58 3.76
C LEU A 26 -7.58 -4.57 5.04
N SER A 27 -8.12 -5.09 6.14
CA SER A 27 -7.37 -5.17 7.39
C SER A 27 -6.11 -6.01 7.23
N SER A 28 -6.20 -7.12 6.50
CA SER A 28 -5.04 -7.97 6.25
C SER A 28 -3.97 -7.23 5.48
N VAL A 29 -4.38 -6.45 4.47
CA VAL A 29 -3.44 -5.65 3.69
C VAL A 29 -2.76 -4.62 4.58
N LEU A 30 -3.53 -3.90 5.39
CA LEU A 30 -2.97 -2.88 6.26
C LEU A 30 -2.04 -3.47 7.30
N ASN A 31 -2.39 -4.64 7.84
CA ASN A 31 -1.52 -5.32 8.80
C ASN A 31 -0.20 -5.74 8.16
N ALA A 32 -0.23 -6.22 6.93
CA ALA A 32 0.99 -6.59 6.24
C ALA A 32 1.91 -5.39 6.06
N ILE A 33 1.34 -4.23 5.74
CA ILE A 33 2.12 -3.00 5.60
C ILE A 33 2.73 -2.62 6.95
N SER A 34 1.95 -2.66 8.01
CA SER A 34 2.42 -2.30 9.34
C SER A 34 3.51 -3.24 9.83
N ASN A 35 3.40 -4.52 9.52
CA ASN A 35 4.40 -5.49 9.96
C ASN A 35 5.78 -5.20 9.40
N ASP A 36 5.86 -4.55 8.25
CA ASP A 36 7.13 -4.18 7.66
C ASP A 36 7.48 -2.71 7.93
N SER A 37 6.84 -2.13 8.92
CA SER A 37 7.09 -0.75 9.36
C SER A 37 6.70 0.30 8.32
N GLY A 38 5.79 -0.02 7.44
CA GLY A 38 5.22 0.96 6.54
C GLY A 38 4.17 1.78 7.29
N SER A 39 4.15 3.07 7.03
CA SER A 39 3.15 3.94 7.63
C SER A 39 2.09 4.29 6.60
N VAL A 40 0.85 3.93 6.89
CA VAL A 40 -0.25 4.27 6.00
C VAL A 40 -0.62 5.74 6.23
N MET A 41 -0.55 6.54 5.17
CA MET A 41 -0.84 7.96 5.26
C MET A 41 -2.27 8.27 4.88
N THR A 42 -2.73 7.70 3.79
CA THR A 42 -4.12 7.91 3.35
C THR A 42 -4.67 6.63 2.78
N ILE A 43 -5.99 6.48 2.88
CA ILE A 43 -6.72 5.38 2.30
C ILE A 43 -7.95 5.95 1.63
N ASN A 44 -8.14 5.60 0.36
CA ASN A 44 -9.35 5.94 -0.37
C ASN A 44 -9.97 4.67 -0.89
N GLN A 45 -11.20 4.43 -0.50
CA GLN A 45 -11.91 3.23 -0.91
C GLN A 45 -13.10 3.63 -1.76
N GLY A 46 -13.16 3.11 -2.97
CA GLY A 46 -14.29 3.37 -3.85
C GLY A 46 -15.47 2.50 -3.50
N ILE A 47 -16.59 2.74 -4.20
CA ILE A 47 -17.78 1.93 -4.02
C ILE A 47 -17.55 0.55 -4.62
N PRO A 48 -17.77 -0.53 -3.87
CA PRO A 48 -17.57 -1.87 -4.41
C PRO A 48 -18.53 -2.16 -5.56
N LEU A 49 -18.00 -2.77 -6.63
CA LEU A 49 -18.80 -3.17 -7.78
C LEU A 49 -18.49 -4.62 -8.08
N GLN A 50 -19.55 -5.41 -8.25
CA GLN A 50 -19.42 -6.82 -8.64
C GLN A 50 -18.49 -7.60 -7.71
N GLY A 51 -18.57 -7.31 -6.41
CA GLY A 51 -17.79 -8.04 -5.42
C GLY A 51 -16.32 -7.64 -5.34
N VAL A 52 -15.94 -6.54 -5.98
CA VAL A 52 -14.57 -6.06 -6.01
C VAL A 52 -14.53 -4.61 -5.58
N ALA A 53 -13.58 -4.26 -4.75
CA ALA A 53 -13.40 -2.89 -4.28
C ALA A 53 -12.07 -2.34 -4.77
N HIS A 54 -12.09 -1.10 -5.24
CA HIS A 54 -10.88 -0.37 -5.57
C HIS A 54 -10.44 0.39 -4.32
N VAL A 55 -9.20 0.18 -3.91
CA VAL A 55 -8.66 0.87 -2.75
C VAL A 55 -7.34 1.49 -3.14
N THR A 56 -7.18 2.77 -2.85
CA THR A 56 -5.92 3.48 -3.07
C THR A 56 -5.31 3.79 -1.72
N VAL A 57 -4.08 3.39 -1.51
CA VAL A 57 -3.39 3.57 -0.25
C VAL A 57 -2.07 4.28 -0.50
N SER A 58 -1.81 5.34 0.24
CA SER A 58 -0.51 6.01 0.22
C SER A 58 0.24 5.64 1.48
N ILE A 59 1.45 5.15 1.32
CA ILE A 59 2.27 4.73 2.44
C ILE A 59 3.60 5.46 2.42
N GLU A 60 4.13 5.68 3.61
CA GLU A 60 5.46 6.23 3.76
C GLU A 60 6.44 5.09 3.90
N THR A 61 7.49 5.09 3.08
CA THR A 61 8.41 3.95 3.02
C THR A 61 9.74 4.22 3.70
N VAL A 62 9.90 5.36 4.33
CA VAL A 62 11.16 5.77 4.92
C VAL A 62 11.65 4.77 5.98
N ASN A 63 10.73 4.20 6.73
CA ASN A 63 11.07 3.27 7.80
C ASN A 63 10.81 1.81 7.47
N LEU A 64 10.59 1.49 6.21
CA LEU A 64 10.36 0.11 5.83
C LEU A 64 11.56 -0.75 6.21
N THR A 65 11.28 -1.92 6.76
CA THR A 65 12.32 -2.88 7.14
C THR A 65 12.70 -3.80 6.00
N VAL A 66 11.97 -3.75 4.89
CA VAL A 66 12.25 -4.56 3.70
C VAL A 66 12.20 -3.66 2.49
N ASP A 67 12.70 -4.15 1.35
CA ASP A 67 12.60 -3.43 0.10
C ASP A 67 11.15 -3.29 -0.31
N LEU A 68 10.85 -2.22 -1.04
CA LEU A 68 9.49 -1.99 -1.50
C LEU A 68 8.99 -3.18 -2.32
N GLU A 69 9.83 -3.75 -3.17
CA GLU A 69 9.40 -4.89 -3.98
C GLU A 69 9.05 -6.10 -3.13
N ALA A 70 9.81 -6.32 -2.06
CA ALA A 70 9.48 -7.42 -1.15
C ALA A 70 8.14 -7.18 -0.48
N LEU A 71 7.86 -5.94 -0.10
CA LEU A 71 6.57 -5.60 0.49
C LEU A 71 5.44 -5.81 -0.53
N LEU A 72 5.65 -5.37 -1.76
CA LEU A 72 4.64 -5.55 -2.80
C LEU A 72 4.35 -7.02 -3.04
N ASP A 73 5.38 -7.86 -3.05
CA ASP A 73 5.18 -9.29 -3.21
C ASP A 73 4.36 -9.87 -2.08
N LYS A 74 4.63 -9.45 -0.85
CA LYS A 74 3.84 -9.90 0.28
C LYS A 74 2.38 -9.49 0.15
N LEU A 75 2.16 -8.26 -0.28
CA LEU A 75 0.79 -7.76 -0.43
C LEU A 75 0.03 -8.52 -1.52
N ARG A 76 0.72 -8.89 -2.59
CA ARG A 76 0.09 -9.67 -3.64
C ARG A 76 -0.28 -11.07 -3.17
N MET A 77 0.38 -11.56 -2.13
CA MET A 77 0.10 -12.88 -1.59
C MET A 77 -1.03 -12.86 -0.57
N VAL A 78 -1.50 -11.70 -0.16
CA VAL A 78 -2.60 -11.62 0.78
C VAL A 78 -3.87 -12.15 0.13
N ASP A 79 -4.57 -13.02 0.85
CA ASP A 79 -5.80 -13.60 0.33
C ASP A 79 -6.84 -12.52 0.11
N GLY A 80 -7.40 -12.49 -1.07
CA GLY A 80 -8.38 -11.47 -1.44
C GLY A 80 -7.82 -10.34 -2.27
N VAL A 81 -6.50 -10.23 -2.41
CA VAL A 81 -5.90 -9.22 -3.28
C VAL A 81 -5.90 -9.77 -4.70
N LYS A 82 -6.70 -9.14 -5.57
CA LYS A 82 -6.77 -9.56 -6.95
C LYS A 82 -5.71 -8.89 -7.80
N ARG A 83 -5.39 -7.65 -7.47
CA ARG A 83 -4.42 -6.91 -8.25
C ARG A 83 -3.80 -5.82 -7.38
N LEU A 84 -2.54 -5.54 -7.62
CA LEU A 84 -1.82 -4.47 -6.95
C LEU A 84 -0.95 -3.76 -7.96
N ASP A 85 -1.11 -2.45 -8.06
CA ASP A 85 -0.30 -1.62 -8.95
C ASP A 85 0.27 -0.44 -8.18
N VAL A 86 1.43 0.00 -8.58
CA VAL A 86 2.03 1.21 -8.03
C VAL A 86 1.62 2.38 -8.93
N LEU A 87 0.91 3.35 -8.35
CA LEU A 87 0.48 4.52 -9.11
C LEU A 87 1.59 5.53 -9.23
N GLY A 88 2.41 5.68 -8.19
CA GLY A 88 3.48 6.65 -8.25
C GLY A 88 4.32 6.63 -7.00
N GLN A 89 5.48 7.26 -7.09
CA GLN A 89 6.40 7.42 -5.99
C GLN A 89 6.78 8.88 -5.89
N ALA A 90 6.87 9.35 -4.68
CA ALA A 90 7.29 10.72 -4.45
C ALA A 90 8.58 10.76 -3.65
#